data_769331f462c725d8bf0a89638a86e7c1
#
_entry.id   769331f462c725d8bf0a89638a86e7c1
#
_cell.length_a   1.000
_cell.length_b   1.000
_cell.length_c   1.000
_cell.angle_alpha   90.00
_cell.angle_beta   90.00
_cell.angle_gamma   90.00
#
_symmetry.space_group_name_H-M   'P 1'
#
loop_
_entity.id
_entity.type
_entity.pdbx_description
1 polymer ?
#
loop_
_entity_poly.entity_id
_entity_poly.type
_entity_poly.pdbx_seq_one_letter_code
_entity_poly.pdbx_strand_id
1 'polypeptide(L)'
;MDETVLWQLSYGMYAIGAKHGAEDKGCIVNTIVQITAENPIIAVSMNKDNYTYEVIRESGQFAVSILGEEVDNNVIAELGFSSGRTKEKFKLFAAGHTKEGLPIVEQGAVGYLTCEVLQMVDAETHAVILARVVDAQKGDAKTPMTYAYYHEVKGGRTPKNASVFSSDELEADAKAKSEAPAAAGSGGAKKMRVGWKCPICGYIEYADELPPDY
;
A
#
# COMPACT_ATOMS: atom_id res chain seq x y z
N MET A 1 -2.66 28.00 5.26
CA MET A 1 -3.79 27.09 4.96
C MET A 1 -3.77 26.04 6.06
N ASP A 2 -4.92 25.63 6.59
CA ASP A 2 -4.97 24.52 7.55
C ASP A 2 -5.01 23.19 6.77
N GLU A 3 -3.87 22.53 6.68
CA GLU A 3 -3.70 21.29 5.92
C GLU A 3 -4.39 20.07 6.56
N THR A 4 -4.73 20.16 7.87
CA THR A 4 -5.42 19.07 8.57
C THR A 4 -6.82 18.79 8.00
N VAL A 5 -7.43 19.79 7.34
CA VAL A 5 -8.71 19.62 6.64
C VAL A 5 -8.60 18.59 5.49
N LEU A 6 -7.45 18.51 4.83
CA LEU A 6 -7.20 17.55 3.73
C LEU A 6 -7.17 16.09 4.23
N TRP A 7 -6.85 15.88 5.50
CA TRP A 7 -6.86 14.54 6.11
C TRP A 7 -8.27 13.97 6.29
N GLN A 8 -9.30 14.81 6.14
CA GLN A 8 -10.70 14.38 6.19
C GLN A 8 -11.20 13.77 4.86
N LEU A 9 -10.38 13.82 3.80
CA LEU A 9 -10.70 13.16 2.56
C LEU A 9 -10.66 11.64 2.75
N SER A 10 -11.64 10.93 2.17
CA SER A 10 -11.73 9.48 2.24
C SER A 10 -10.78 8.82 1.24
N TYR A 11 -9.99 7.86 1.72
CA TYR A 11 -9.07 7.08 0.91
C TYR A 11 -9.25 5.59 1.17
N GLY A 12 -9.02 4.79 0.14
CA GLY A 12 -8.92 3.33 0.25
C GLY A 12 -7.47 2.87 0.38
N MET A 13 -7.26 1.56 0.24
CA MET A 13 -5.95 0.92 0.13
C MET A 13 -5.95 -0.03 -1.05
N TYR A 14 -5.00 0.17 -1.97
CA TYR A 14 -4.95 -0.57 -3.23
C TYR A 14 -3.52 -0.98 -3.54
N ALA A 15 -3.35 -2.21 -4.04
CA ALA A 15 -2.10 -2.63 -4.66
C ALA A 15 -2.21 -2.50 -6.18
N ILE A 16 -1.23 -1.83 -6.77
CA ILE A 16 -1.09 -1.72 -8.22
C ILE A 16 -0.07 -2.75 -8.67
N GLY A 17 -0.41 -3.51 -9.70
CA GLY A 17 0.48 -4.46 -10.36
C GLY A 17 0.68 -4.12 -11.83
N ALA A 18 1.92 -4.17 -12.31
CA ALA A 18 2.29 -3.92 -13.70
C ALA A 18 3.44 -4.83 -14.12
N LYS A 19 3.62 -5.03 -15.43
CA LYS A 19 4.70 -5.85 -16.01
C LYS A 19 5.78 -4.99 -16.65
N HIS A 20 7.03 -5.28 -16.29
CA HIS A 20 8.19 -4.78 -17.02
C HIS A 20 8.93 -5.97 -17.66
N GLY A 21 8.66 -6.23 -18.93
CA GLY A 21 9.08 -7.48 -19.56
C GLY A 21 8.47 -8.71 -18.89
N ALA A 22 9.30 -9.61 -18.35
CA ALA A 22 8.85 -10.78 -17.60
C ALA A 22 8.68 -10.52 -16.09
N GLU A 23 9.10 -9.35 -15.59
CA GLU A 23 9.13 -9.05 -14.16
C GLU A 23 7.84 -8.41 -13.67
N ASP A 24 7.38 -8.86 -12.51
CA ASP A 24 6.24 -8.29 -11.80
C ASP A 24 6.69 -7.08 -10.98
N LYS A 25 6.04 -5.95 -11.22
CA LYS A 25 6.29 -4.69 -10.52
C LYS A 25 5.01 -4.19 -9.86
N GLY A 26 5.13 -3.49 -8.75
CA GLY A 26 3.95 -2.94 -8.09
C GLY A 26 4.27 -2.04 -6.91
N CYS A 27 3.20 -1.40 -6.42
CA CYS A 27 3.24 -0.50 -5.28
C CYS A 27 1.87 -0.40 -4.62
N ILE A 28 1.83 0.20 -3.43
CA ILE A 28 0.59 0.62 -2.77
C ILE A 28 0.25 2.04 -3.18
N VAL A 29 -1.04 2.28 -3.42
CA VAL A 29 -1.64 3.62 -3.55
C VAL A 29 -2.90 3.69 -2.68
N ASN A 30 -3.25 4.89 -2.24
CA ASN A 30 -4.45 5.13 -1.43
C ASN A 30 -5.55 5.89 -2.20
N THR A 31 -5.23 6.47 -3.35
CA THR A 31 -6.14 7.37 -4.07
C THR A 31 -6.57 6.76 -5.39
N ILE A 32 -7.71 6.09 -5.38
CA ILE A 32 -8.43 5.61 -6.57
C ILE A 32 -9.89 5.99 -6.43
N VAL A 33 -10.47 6.51 -7.52
CA VAL A 33 -11.90 6.84 -7.59
C VAL A 33 -12.48 6.43 -8.94
N GLN A 34 -13.70 5.89 -8.91
CA GLN A 34 -14.47 5.61 -10.13
C GLN A 34 -15.03 6.91 -10.70
N ILE A 35 -14.83 7.13 -11.99
CA ILE A 35 -15.28 8.35 -12.70
C ILE A 35 -16.59 8.11 -13.43
N THR A 36 -16.73 6.97 -14.14
CA THR A 36 -17.92 6.64 -14.91
C THR A 36 -18.46 5.26 -14.55
N ALA A 37 -19.79 5.07 -14.66
CA ALA A 37 -20.44 3.78 -14.45
C ALA A 37 -20.53 2.96 -15.73
N GLU A 38 -20.98 3.58 -16.83
CA GLU A 38 -20.97 2.96 -18.15
C GLU A 38 -19.57 3.07 -18.75
N ASN A 39 -19.05 1.97 -19.35
CA ASN A 39 -17.65 1.89 -19.80
C ASN A 39 -16.71 2.40 -18.69
N PRO A 40 -16.58 1.68 -17.57
CA PRO A 40 -16.06 2.21 -16.34
C PRO A 40 -14.64 2.74 -16.49
N ILE A 41 -14.45 3.96 -16.04
CA ILE A 41 -13.16 4.67 -15.99
C ILE A 41 -12.86 4.94 -14.52
N ILE A 42 -11.60 4.74 -14.14
CA ILE A 42 -11.08 5.12 -12.83
C ILE A 42 -10.00 6.19 -12.98
N ALA A 43 -9.83 6.98 -11.93
CA ALA A 43 -8.67 7.87 -11.76
C ALA A 43 -7.81 7.34 -10.62
N VAL A 44 -6.49 7.25 -10.86
CA VAL A 44 -5.48 6.82 -9.89
C VAL A 44 -4.47 7.94 -9.72
N SER A 45 -4.25 8.42 -8.50
CA SER A 45 -3.13 9.32 -8.21
C SER A 45 -1.89 8.51 -7.88
N MET A 46 -0.78 8.75 -8.59
CA MET A 46 0.47 8.04 -8.39
C MET A 46 1.67 9.00 -8.41
N ASN A 47 2.57 8.84 -7.45
CA ASN A 47 3.82 9.61 -7.40
C ASN A 47 4.72 9.23 -8.58
N LYS A 48 5.26 10.24 -9.29
CA LYS A 48 6.09 10.05 -10.49
C LYS A 48 7.46 9.42 -10.19
N ASP A 49 7.95 9.52 -8.95
CA ASP A 49 9.18 8.85 -8.50
C ASP A 49 9.00 7.34 -8.26
N ASN A 50 7.75 6.86 -8.24
CA ASN A 50 7.47 5.45 -8.09
C ASN A 50 7.84 4.69 -9.37
N TYR A 51 8.67 3.66 -9.24
CA TYR A 51 9.07 2.84 -10.38
C TYR A 51 7.89 2.20 -11.12
N THR A 52 6.85 1.84 -10.40
CA THR A 52 5.62 1.28 -11.00
C THR A 52 4.94 2.31 -11.93
N TYR A 53 5.04 3.62 -11.64
CA TYR A 53 4.55 4.67 -12.54
C TYR A 53 5.27 4.64 -13.89
N GLU A 54 6.60 4.51 -13.90
CA GLU A 54 7.38 4.41 -15.14
C GLU A 54 6.95 3.19 -15.95
N VAL A 55 6.79 2.03 -15.29
CA VAL A 55 6.37 0.78 -15.93
C VAL A 55 4.97 0.92 -16.55
N ILE A 56 4.01 1.53 -15.85
CA ILE A 56 2.66 1.78 -16.38
C ILE A 56 2.70 2.74 -17.58
N ARG A 57 3.52 3.79 -17.50
CA ARG A 57 3.67 4.75 -18.60
C ARG A 57 4.18 4.08 -19.89
N GLU A 58 5.05 3.07 -19.76
CA GLU A 58 5.62 2.33 -20.88
C GLU A 58 4.67 1.25 -21.41
N SER A 59 4.03 0.48 -20.49
CA SER A 59 3.18 -0.64 -20.88
C SER A 59 1.74 -0.24 -21.26
N GLY A 60 1.24 0.87 -20.71
CA GLY A 60 -0.14 1.31 -20.90
C GLY A 60 -1.18 0.46 -20.15
N GLN A 61 -0.75 -0.49 -19.31
CA GLN A 61 -1.65 -1.42 -18.62
C GLN A 61 -1.21 -1.64 -17.16
N PHE A 62 -2.20 -1.90 -16.29
CA PHE A 62 -1.96 -2.28 -14.89
C PHE A 62 -3.15 -3.02 -14.31
N ALA A 63 -2.90 -3.76 -13.24
CA ALA A 63 -3.95 -4.33 -12.39
C ALA A 63 -4.10 -3.53 -11.09
N VAL A 64 -5.30 -3.53 -10.54
CA VAL A 64 -5.59 -3.00 -9.20
C VAL A 64 -6.12 -4.14 -8.35
N SER A 65 -5.52 -4.40 -7.20
CA SER A 65 -6.11 -5.22 -6.14
C SER A 65 -6.70 -4.29 -5.09
N ILE A 66 -8.01 -4.37 -4.86
CA ILE A 66 -8.71 -3.63 -3.81
C ILE A 66 -8.45 -4.39 -2.50
N LEU A 67 -7.58 -3.87 -1.64
CA LEU A 67 -7.16 -4.58 -0.43
C LEU A 67 -8.30 -4.62 0.59
N GLY A 68 -8.49 -5.79 1.19
CA GLY A 68 -9.41 -6.00 2.31
C GLY A 68 -8.75 -5.77 3.66
N GLU A 69 -9.58 -5.64 4.71
CA GLU A 69 -9.09 -5.49 6.09
C GLU A 69 -8.26 -6.70 6.54
N GLU A 70 -8.52 -7.88 5.95
CA GLU A 70 -7.85 -9.15 6.26
C GLU A 70 -6.48 -9.32 5.58
N VAL A 71 -6.09 -8.43 4.66
CA VAL A 71 -4.81 -8.56 3.94
C VAL A 71 -3.62 -8.60 4.91
N ASP A 72 -2.64 -9.45 4.62
CA ASP A 72 -1.41 -9.55 5.39
C ASP A 72 -0.64 -8.22 5.34
N ASN A 73 -0.20 -7.74 6.50
CA ASN A 73 0.57 -6.51 6.60
C ASN A 73 1.89 -6.56 5.82
N ASN A 74 2.46 -7.75 5.60
CA ASN A 74 3.65 -7.94 4.77
C ASN A 74 3.42 -7.49 3.32
N VAL A 75 2.22 -7.68 2.76
CA VAL A 75 1.86 -7.20 1.43
C VAL A 75 2.01 -5.68 1.35
N ILE A 76 1.48 -4.98 2.35
CA ILE A 76 1.56 -3.51 2.41
C ILE A 76 3.00 -3.06 2.64
N ALA A 77 3.74 -3.76 3.51
CA ALA A 77 5.14 -3.45 3.79
C ALA A 77 6.00 -3.59 2.52
N GLU A 78 5.91 -4.71 1.83
CA GLU A 78 6.72 -4.98 0.65
C GLU A 78 6.35 -4.10 -0.55
N LEU A 79 5.06 -3.92 -0.83
CA LEU A 79 4.63 -3.09 -1.94
C LEU A 79 4.74 -1.59 -1.66
N GLY A 80 4.56 -1.15 -0.40
CA GLY A 80 4.51 0.26 -0.03
C GLY A 80 5.86 0.88 0.35
N PHE A 81 6.77 0.12 0.97
CA PHE A 81 7.99 0.68 1.57
C PHE A 81 9.30 0.24 0.92
N SER A 82 9.24 -0.62 -0.11
CA SER A 82 10.41 -1.06 -0.88
C SER A 82 10.39 -0.50 -2.30
N SER A 83 11.57 -0.34 -2.92
CA SER A 83 11.65 0.07 -4.32
C SER A 83 11.53 -1.13 -5.27
N GLY A 84 10.65 -1.04 -6.26
CA GLY A 84 10.52 -2.03 -7.34
C GLY A 84 11.72 -2.06 -8.31
N ARG A 85 12.65 -1.08 -8.23
CA ARG A 85 13.90 -1.09 -9.01
C ARG A 85 14.87 -2.16 -8.54
N THR A 86 14.86 -2.48 -7.24
CA THR A 86 15.85 -3.35 -6.59
C THR A 86 15.28 -4.66 -6.08
N LYS A 87 13.94 -4.78 -5.96
CA LYS A 87 13.28 -5.97 -5.42
C LYS A 87 12.17 -6.49 -6.32
N GLU A 88 12.04 -7.81 -6.38
CA GLU A 88 10.90 -8.51 -6.98
C GLU A 88 9.82 -8.73 -5.90
N LYS A 89 9.08 -7.68 -5.60
CA LYS A 89 8.17 -7.59 -4.46
C LYS A 89 7.08 -8.69 -4.45
N PHE A 90 6.56 -9.06 -5.62
CA PHE A 90 5.50 -10.07 -5.74
C PHE A 90 5.97 -11.52 -5.47
N LYS A 91 7.27 -11.76 -5.30
CA LYS A 91 7.80 -13.06 -4.88
C LYS A 91 7.76 -13.29 -3.37
N LEU A 92 7.45 -12.23 -2.58
CA LEU A 92 7.55 -12.25 -1.12
C LEU A 92 6.22 -12.56 -0.43
N PHE A 93 5.13 -12.73 -1.18
CA PHE A 93 3.80 -13.08 -0.69
C PHE A 93 3.01 -13.85 -1.76
N ALA A 94 1.81 -14.37 -1.40
CA ALA A 94 0.93 -15.05 -2.34
C ALA A 94 0.40 -14.06 -3.40
N ALA A 95 0.98 -14.13 -4.59
CA ALA A 95 0.61 -13.31 -5.74
C ALA A 95 0.01 -14.18 -6.84
N GLY A 96 -1.05 -13.68 -7.45
CA GLY A 96 -1.65 -14.24 -8.66
C GLY A 96 -1.42 -13.34 -9.87
N HIS A 97 -2.09 -13.68 -10.96
CA HIS A 97 -2.08 -12.87 -12.19
C HIS A 97 -3.48 -12.78 -12.78
N THR A 98 -3.80 -11.66 -13.41
CA THR A 98 -4.98 -11.51 -14.26
C THR A 98 -4.85 -12.37 -15.52
N LYS A 99 -5.92 -12.48 -16.32
CA LYS A 99 -5.89 -13.19 -17.61
C LYS A 99 -4.85 -12.60 -18.58
N GLU A 100 -4.60 -11.30 -18.45
CA GLU A 100 -3.60 -10.54 -19.23
C GLU A 100 -2.18 -10.70 -18.67
N GLY A 101 -2.03 -11.46 -17.56
CA GLY A 101 -0.75 -11.74 -16.93
C GLY A 101 -0.23 -10.63 -16.02
N LEU A 102 -1.07 -9.64 -15.64
CA LEU A 102 -0.70 -8.57 -14.71
C LEU A 102 -0.74 -9.09 -13.27
N PRO A 103 0.26 -8.78 -12.43
CA PRO A 103 0.33 -9.30 -11.07
C PRO A 103 -0.73 -8.68 -10.16
N ILE A 104 -1.30 -9.51 -9.30
CA ILE A 104 -2.31 -9.13 -8.30
C ILE A 104 -1.96 -9.72 -6.92
N VAL A 105 -2.51 -9.13 -5.87
CA VAL A 105 -2.51 -9.69 -4.52
C VAL A 105 -3.65 -10.69 -4.44
N GLU A 106 -3.34 -12.00 -4.43
CA GLU A 106 -4.34 -13.07 -4.54
C GLU A 106 -5.16 -13.28 -3.26
N GLN A 107 -4.54 -13.07 -2.09
CA GLN A 107 -5.19 -13.27 -0.80
C GLN A 107 -5.43 -11.96 -0.06
N GLY A 108 -6.60 -11.81 0.52
CA GLY A 108 -6.99 -10.62 1.29
C GLY A 108 -7.40 -9.43 0.43
N ALA A 109 -7.74 -9.63 -0.85
CA ALA A 109 -8.31 -8.60 -1.70
C ALA A 109 -9.81 -8.79 -1.89
N VAL A 110 -10.57 -7.69 -1.91
CA VAL A 110 -12.03 -7.69 -2.16
C VAL A 110 -12.32 -7.96 -3.63
N GLY A 111 -11.41 -7.54 -4.50
CA GLY A 111 -11.54 -7.74 -5.94
C GLY A 111 -10.35 -7.18 -6.71
N TYR A 112 -10.37 -7.46 -8.00
CA TYR A 112 -9.29 -7.11 -8.93
C TYR A 112 -9.86 -6.41 -10.15
N LEU A 113 -9.12 -5.41 -10.64
CA LEU A 113 -9.43 -4.71 -11.88
C LEU A 113 -8.25 -4.86 -12.83
N THR A 114 -8.52 -5.13 -14.11
CA THR A 114 -7.54 -4.95 -15.19
C THR A 114 -7.84 -3.62 -15.88
N CYS A 115 -6.82 -2.80 -16.07
CA CYS A 115 -6.97 -1.44 -16.52
C CYS A 115 -6.06 -1.11 -17.70
N GLU A 116 -6.59 -0.36 -18.68
CA GLU A 116 -5.86 0.24 -19.80
C GLU A 116 -5.81 1.75 -19.63
N VAL A 117 -4.59 2.31 -19.72
CA VAL A 117 -4.37 3.75 -19.57
C VAL A 117 -4.99 4.49 -20.75
N LEU A 118 -5.84 5.47 -20.45
CA LEU A 118 -6.41 6.39 -21.43
C LEU A 118 -5.60 7.69 -21.52
N GLN A 119 -5.21 8.21 -20.35
CA GLN A 119 -4.51 9.49 -20.25
C GLN A 119 -3.74 9.57 -18.93
N MET A 120 -2.59 10.24 -18.96
CA MET A 120 -1.87 10.65 -17.76
C MET A 120 -1.80 12.16 -17.70
N VAL A 121 -2.29 12.75 -16.62
CA VAL A 121 -2.31 14.19 -16.38
C VAL A 121 -1.27 14.53 -15.33
N ASP A 122 -0.35 15.43 -15.66
CA ASP A 122 0.69 15.89 -14.75
C ASP A 122 0.08 16.71 -13.60
N ALA A 123 0.48 16.39 -12.38
CA ALA A 123 0.09 17.06 -11.13
C ALA A 123 1.34 17.23 -10.25
N GLU A 124 2.36 17.94 -10.75
CA GLU A 124 3.62 18.24 -10.07
C GLU A 124 4.39 16.97 -9.64
N THR A 125 4.34 16.59 -8.37
CA THR A 125 5.00 15.38 -7.83
C THR A 125 4.27 14.09 -8.22
N HIS A 126 3.00 14.19 -8.55
CA HIS A 126 2.13 13.06 -8.92
C HIS A 126 1.64 13.18 -10.37
N ALA A 127 1.04 12.11 -10.83
CA ALA A 127 0.22 12.11 -12.03
C ALA A 127 -1.16 11.51 -11.70
N VAL A 128 -2.20 12.04 -12.33
CA VAL A 128 -3.52 11.40 -12.34
C VAL A 128 -3.60 10.52 -13.58
N ILE A 129 -3.72 9.21 -13.38
CA ILE A 129 -3.86 8.22 -14.44
C ILE A 129 -5.34 7.95 -14.63
N LEU A 130 -5.90 8.35 -15.76
CA LEU A 130 -7.23 7.95 -16.19
C LEU A 130 -7.12 6.62 -16.94
N ALA A 131 -7.84 5.61 -16.48
CA ALA A 131 -7.75 4.28 -17.06
C ALA A 131 -9.15 3.64 -17.21
N ARG A 132 -9.36 2.93 -18.31
CA ARG A 132 -10.54 2.11 -18.56
C ARG A 132 -10.38 0.79 -17.82
N VAL A 133 -11.41 0.39 -17.10
CA VAL A 133 -11.50 -0.96 -16.54
C VAL A 133 -11.99 -1.90 -17.64
N VAL A 134 -11.16 -2.86 -18.03
CA VAL A 134 -11.45 -3.84 -19.09
C VAL A 134 -11.89 -5.20 -18.56
N ASP A 135 -11.51 -5.54 -17.32
CA ASP A 135 -12.00 -6.70 -16.58
C ASP A 135 -12.10 -6.39 -15.08
N ALA A 136 -13.03 -7.04 -14.39
CA ALA A 136 -13.22 -6.93 -12.96
C ALA A 136 -13.64 -8.28 -12.36
N GLN A 137 -12.94 -8.72 -11.30
CA GLN A 137 -13.19 -10.01 -10.65
C GLN A 137 -13.33 -9.84 -9.14
N LYS A 138 -14.12 -10.69 -8.50
CA LYS A 138 -14.23 -10.74 -7.04
C LYS A 138 -13.02 -11.45 -6.45
N GLY A 139 -12.54 -10.95 -5.32
CA GLY A 139 -11.54 -11.59 -4.48
C GLY A 139 -12.17 -12.41 -3.34
N ASP A 140 -11.37 -12.73 -2.34
CA ASP A 140 -11.74 -13.55 -1.18
C ASP A 140 -12.12 -12.72 0.07
N ALA A 141 -11.67 -11.47 0.18
CA ALA A 141 -12.01 -10.58 1.28
C ALA A 141 -13.41 -9.94 1.11
N LYS A 142 -14.03 -9.54 2.22
CA LYS A 142 -15.37 -8.97 2.23
C LYS A 142 -15.40 -7.46 2.39
N THR A 143 -14.57 -6.92 3.27
CA THR A 143 -14.59 -5.52 3.67
C THR A 143 -13.38 -4.81 3.08
N PRO A 144 -13.57 -3.79 2.22
CA PRO A 144 -12.43 -3.03 1.69
C PRO A 144 -11.78 -2.23 2.81
N MET A 145 -10.44 -2.27 2.84
CA MET A 145 -9.66 -1.51 3.79
C MET A 145 -9.66 -0.03 3.42
N THR A 146 -10.07 0.82 4.36
CA THR A 146 -9.88 2.25 4.26
C THR A 146 -8.51 2.67 4.78
N TYR A 147 -8.02 3.83 4.35
CA TYR A 147 -6.77 4.38 4.86
C TYR A 147 -6.86 4.70 6.37
N ALA A 148 -8.03 5.16 6.84
CA ALA A 148 -8.29 5.36 8.26
C ALA A 148 -8.16 4.05 9.06
N TYR A 149 -8.78 2.96 8.60
CA TYR A 149 -8.64 1.65 9.22
C TYR A 149 -7.18 1.19 9.30
N TYR A 150 -6.42 1.38 8.21
CA TYR A 150 -5.01 1.04 8.17
C TYR A 150 -4.20 1.76 9.26
N HIS A 151 -4.45 3.05 9.50
CA HIS A 151 -3.78 3.81 10.55
C HIS A 151 -4.25 3.47 11.96
N GLU A 152 -5.57 3.47 12.17
CA GLU A 152 -6.16 3.36 13.50
C GLU A 152 -6.14 1.94 14.05
N VAL A 153 -6.38 0.94 13.19
CA VAL A 153 -6.53 -0.46 13.60
C VAL A 153 -5.26 -1.27 13.35
N LYS A 154 -4.67 -1.14 12.16
CA LYS A 154 -3.44 -1.87 11.82
C LYS A 154 -2.16 -1.16 12.28
N GLY A 155 -2.24 0.07 12.81
CA GLY A 155 -1.10 0.85 13.26
C GLY A 155 -0.12 1.20 12.12
N GLY A 156 -0.63 1.28 10.90
CA GLY A 156 0.15 1.54 9.70
C GLY A 156 0.72 2.95 9.64
N ARG A 157 1.72 3.16 8.79
CA ARG A 157 2.37 4.45 8.56
C ARG A 157 2.24 4.90 7.13
N THR A 158 2.30 6.24 6.92
CA THR A 158 2.30 6.84 5.59
C THR A 158 3.70 6.79 4.97
N PRO A 159 3.90 6.15 3.80
CA PRO A 159 5.15 6.25 3.06
C PRO A 159 5.39 7.69 2.58
N LYS A 160 6.67 8.13 2.53
CA LYS A 160 7.04 9.49 2.09
C LYS A 160 6.52 9.88 0.70
N ASN A 161 6.25 8.90 -0.17
CA ASN A 161 5.77 9.11 -1.53
C ASN A 161 4.24 9.00 -1.65
N ALA A 162 3.50 8.94 -0.54
CA ALA A 162 2.04 8.94 -0.55
C ALA A 162 1.51 10.35 -0.82
N SER A 163 0.38 10.45 -1.52
CA SER A 163 -0.28 11.73 -1.84
C SER A 163 -0.74 12.53 -0.62
N VAL A 164 -0.86 11.86 0.53
CA VAL A 164 -1.30 12.46 1.82
C VAL A 164 -0.15 12.62 2.83
N PHE A 165 1.10 12.41 2.40
CA PHE A 165 2.25 12.54 3.29
C PHE A 165 2.46 14.02 3.71
N SER A 166 2.55 14.28 5.01
CA SER A 166 2.93 15.58 5.55
C SER A 166 4.24 15.49 6.35
N SER A 167 5.04 16.58 6.33
CA SER A 167 6.27 16.68 7.12
C SER A 167 6.04 16.61 8.63
N ASP A 168 4.83 16.97 9.08
CA ASP A 168 4.45 16.98 10.50
C ASP A 168 4.34 15.56 11.08
N GLU A 169 4.02 14.55 10.24
CA GLU A 169 4.07 13.13 10.66
C GLU A 169 5.51 12.69 11.01
N LEU A 170 6.53 13.26 10.35
CA LEU A 170 7.93 12.99 10.69
C LEU A 170 8.31 13.55 12.05
N GLU A 171 7.80 14.75 12.39
CA GLU A 171 8.07 15.39 13.69
C GLU A 171 7.31 14.68 14.82
N ALA A 172 6.06 14.27 14.58
CA ALA A 172 5.28 13.49 15.55
C ALA A 172 5.92 12.12 15.83
N ASP A 173 6.43 11.44 14.81
CA ASP A 173 7.16 10.17 14.94
C ASP A 173 8.53 10.34 15.65
N ALA A 174 9.23 11.45 15.38
CA ALA A 174 10.50 11.78 16.07
C ALA A 174 10.25 12.08 17.55
N LYS A 175 9.15 12.77 17.86
CA LYS A 175 8.75 13.12 19.22
C LYS A 175 8.27 11.92 20.03
N ALA A 176 7.46 11.06 19.42
CA ALA A 176 7.02 9.79 20.03
C ALA A 176 8.20 8.84 20.32
N LYS A 177 9.27 8.87 19.50
CA LYS A 177 10.52 8.11 19.76
C LYS A 177 11.36 8.70 20.89
N SER A 178 11.28 10.02 21.14
CA SER A 178 12.01 10.71 22.23
C SER A 178 11.29 10.66 23.58
N GLU A 179 9.97 10.45 23.57
CA GLU A 179 9.11 10.44 24.77
C GLU A 179 8.79 9.01 25.29
N ALA A 180 9.32 7.95 24.65
CA ALA A 180 9.16 6.59 25.16
C ALA A 180 9.88 6.46 26.52
N PRO A 181 9.18 6.26 27.66
CA PRO A 181 9.81 6.21 28.96
C PRO A 181 10.71 4.99 29.05
N ALA A 182 11.96 5.20 29.48
CA ALA A 182 12.84 4.14 29.93
C ALA A 182 12.12 3.32 31.00
N ALA A 183 11.93 2.04 30.78
CA ALA A 183 11.24 1.14 31.69
C ALA A 183 11.92 1.13 33.05
N ALA A 184 11.29 1.77 34.06
CA ALA A 184 11.62 1.57 35.46
C ALA A 184 10.89 0.31 35.93
N GLY A 185 11.67 -0.68 36.38
CA GLY A 185 11.15 -1.96 36.86
C GLY A 185 10.39 -1.84 38.16
N SER A 186 9.31 -2.64 38.30
CA SER A 186 8.92 -3.30 39.55
C SER A 186 7.91 -4.42 39.29
N GLY A 187 8.29 -5.63 39.60
CA GLY A 187 7.57 -6.71 40.28
C GLY A 187 6.25 -7.23 39.73
N GLY A 188 6.28 -8.36 39.02
CA GLY A 188 5.12 -9.21 38.77
C GLY A 188 5.35 -10.10 37.56
N ALA A 189 5.56 -11.41 37.78
CA ALA A 189 5.87 -12.38 36.73
C ALA A 189 4.72 -12.57 35.74
N LYS A 190 4.61 -11.69 34.76
CA LYS A 190 3.92 -11.94 33.49
C LYS A 190 4.99 -12.35 32.47
N LYS A 191 4.84 -13.50 31.80
CA LYS A 191 5.66 -13.89 30.64
C LYS A 191 5.75 -12.69 29.71
N MET A 192 6.93 -12.08 29.64
CA MET A 192 7.20 -10.99 28.71
C MET A 192 7.22 -11.58 27.29
N ARG A 193 6.26 -11.24 26.45
CA ARG A 193 6.36 -11.47 25.02
C ARG A 193 7.34 -10.45 24.44
N VAL A 194 8.30 -10.92 23.69
CA VAL A 194 9.26 -10.07 23.00
C VAL A 194 8.59 -9.57 21.73
N GLY A 195 8.47 -8.26 21.57
CA GLY A 195 7.90 -7.65 20.35
C GLY A 195 9.02 -7.21 19.41
N TRP A 196 8.97 -7.66 18.17
CA TRP A 196 9.89 -7.28 17.10
C TRP A 196 9.25 -6.17 16.28
N LYS A 197 9.86 -4.99 16.25
CA LYS A 197 9.36 -3.85 15.48
C LYS A 197 10.07 -3.76 14.15
N CYS A 198 9.36 -3.92 13.05
CA CYS A 198 9.89 -3.66 11.71
C CYS A 198 10.38 -2.20 11.61
N PRO A 199 11.66 -1.95 11.32
CA PRO A 199 12.19 -0.59 11.24
C PRO A 199 11.66 0.19 10.03
N ILE A 200 11.05 -0.51 9.06
CA ILE A 200 10.57 0.08 7.80
C ILE A 200 9.11 0.55 7.94
N CYS A 201 8.19 -0.33 8.38
CA CYS A 201 6.75 -0.03 8.45
C CYS A 201 6.23 0.15 9.88
N GLY A 202 7.06 -0.09 10.90
CA GLY A 202 6.68 0.06 12.32
C GLY A 202 5.82 -1.07 12.87
N TYR A 203 5.48 -2.10 12.09
CA TYR A 203 4.76 -3.29 12.54
C TYR A 203 5.48 -3.95 13.72
N ILE A 204 4.73 -4.41 14.73
CA ILE A 204 5.27 -5.12 15.88
C ILE A 204 4.70 -6.54 15.88
N GLU A 205 5.57 -7.51 15.69
CA GLU A 205 5.23 -8.92 15.86
C GLU A 205 5.58 -9.37 17.28
N TYR A 206 4.66 -10.09 17.94
CA TYR A 206 4.87 -10.64 19.27
C TYR A 206 5.04 -12.14 19.15
N ALA A 207 6.27 -12.62 19.25
CA ALA A 207 6.60 -14.04 19.27
C ALA A 207 7.35 -14.40 20.56
N ASP A 208 7.27 -15.68 20.96
CA ASP A 208 8.00 -16.18 22.14
C ASP A 208 9.51 -16.35 21.84
N GLU A 209 9.91 -16.48 20.55
CA GLU A 209 11.30 -16.58 20.08
C GLU A 209 11.47 -15.93 18.69
N LEU A 210 12.68 -15.41 18.40
CA LEU A 210 13.06 -14.91 17.07
C LEU A 210 13.13 -16.05 16.05
N PRO A 211 12.61 -15.84 14.83
CA PRO A 211 12.94 -16.72 13.72
C PRO A 211 14.46 -16.71 13.47
N PRO A 212 15.06 -17.85 13.11
CA PRO A 212 16.53 -17.97 12.99
C PRO A 212 17.17 -17.13 11.87
N ASP A 213 16.36 -16.53 11.00
CA ASP A 213 16.80 -15.77 9.82
C ASP A 213 16.41 -14.27 9.87
N TYR A 214 16.26 -13.72 11.06
CA TYR A 214 15.85 -12.32 11.25
C TYR A 214 17.06 -11.40 11.48
#